data_4d60a937148c1ff7b2a959a0d95fcd5d
#
_entry.id   4d60a937148c1ff7b2a959a0d95fcd5d
#
_cell.length_a   1.000
_cell.length_b   1.000
_cell.length_c   1.000
_cell.angle_alpha   90.00
_cell.angle_beta   90.00
_cell.angle_gamma   90.00
#
_symmetry.space_group_name_H-M   'P 1'
#
loop_
_entity.id
_entity.type
_entity.pdbx_description
1 polymer ?
#
loop_
_entity_poly.entity_id
_entity_poly.type
_entity_poly.pdbx_seq_one_letter_code
_entity_poly.pdbx_strand_id
1 'polypeptide(L)'
;VGLWNYSSPLSATATVGYRPNVAYGEADNVAQAVGLFGTGGVPQTRSAVVAALGNASDQVAESGKDARVVLVTTGTQQDMDDAAFTEAVKNARGEGVSLSVVHLGTGEKDAELEKLADSYSTVSDPSDATANKKSITAAAGAQ
;
A
#
# COMPACT_ATOMS: atom_id res chain seq x y z
N VAL A 1 12.10 -5.88 -3.80
CA VAL A 1 10.65 -5.53 -3.81
C VAL A 1 9.89 -6.58 -3.05
N GLY A 2 8.95 -6.17 -2.22
CA GLY A 2 7.99 -7.06 -1.55
C GLY A 2 6.57 -6.74 -2.02
N LEU A 3 5.65 -7.66 -1.86
CA LEU A 3 4.26 -7.49 -2.24
C LEU A 3 3.35 -7.90 -1.10
N TRP A 4 2.41 -7.01 -0.77
CA TRP A 4 1.32 -7.27 0.15
C TRP A 4 -0.03 -7.09 -0.55
N ASN A 5 -1.03 -7.84 -0.14
CA ASN A 5 -2.41 -7.54 -0.44
C ASN A 5 -3.20 -7.28 0.84
N TYR A 6 -4.26 -6.50 0.73
CA TYR A 6 -5.16 -6.23 1.84
C TYR A 6 -6.62 -6.38 1.39
N SER A 7 -7.39 -7.02 2.22
CA SER A 7 -8.84 -7.24 2.05
C SER A 7 -9.38 -7.90 3.32
N SER A 8 -10.64 -7.78 3.61
CA SER A 8 -11.26 -8.47 4.74
C SER A 8 -12.56 -9.17 4.31
N PRO A 9 -12.70 -10.46 4.58
CA PRO A 9 -11.67 -11.38 5.07
C PRO A 9 -10.74 -11.86 3.96
N LEU A 10 -9.46 -12.06 4.26
CA LEU A 10 -8.50 -12.69 3.35
C LEU A 10 -8.75 -14.20 3.22
N SER A 11 -9.21 -14.81 4.29
CA SER A 11 -9.62 -16.22 4.37
C SER A 11 -10.53 -16.43 5.59
N ALA A 12 -11.13 -17.61 5.69
CA ALA A 12 -11.98 -17.96 6.83
C ALA A 12 -11.25 -17.93 8.19
N THR A 13 -9.93 -18.01 8.20
CA THR A 13 -9.11 -18.05 9.41
C THR A 13 -8.25 -16.79 9.61
N ALA A 14 -8.29 -15.83 8.66
CA ALA A 14 -7.51 -14.62 8.77
C ALA A 14 -8.08 -13.69 9.86
N THR A 15 -7.22 -13.24 10.76
CA THR A 15 -7.57 -12.32 11.85
C THR A 15 -7.31 -10.85 11.51
N VAL A 16 -6.54 -10.60 10.45
CA VAL A 16 -6.22 -9.26 9.94
C VAL A 16 -6.54 -9.15 8.45
N GLY A 17 -6.82 -7.96 7.97
CA GLY A 17 -7.22 -7.67 6.59
C GLY A 17 -6.05 -7.44 5.64
N TYR A 18 -4.84 -7.84 5.96
CA TYR A 18 -3.66 -7.72 5.10
C TYR A 18 -2.71 -8.91 5.26
N ARG A 19 -1.91 -9.16 4.25
CA ARG A 19 -0.93 -10.25 4.26
C ARG A 19 0.27 -9.94 3.37
N PRO A 20 1.53 -10.15 3.84
CA PRO A 20 2.69 -10.19 2.96
C PRO A 20 2.63 -11.47 2.10
N ASN A 21 2.64 -11.30 0.78
CA ASN A 21 2.60 -12.42 -0.17
C ASN A 21 3.96 -12.72 -0.78
N VAL A 22 4.78 -11.70 -0.97
CA VAL A 22 6.14 -11.82 -1.50
C VAL A 22 7.07 -11.07 -0.56
N ALA A 23 8.04 -11.78 -0.02
CA ALA A 23 9.13 -11.18 0.74
C ALA A 23 9.99 -10.28 -0.17
N TYR A 24 10.81 -9.43 0.43
CA TYR A 24 11.73 -8.59 -0.35
C TYR A 24 12.63 -9.44 -1.24
N GLY A 25 12.65 -9.14 -2.54
CA GLY A 25 13.40 -9.90 -3.53
C GLY A 25 13.23 -9.35 -4.95
N GLU A 26 13.38 -10.23 -5.92
CA GLU A 26 13.28 -9.88 -7.34
C GLU A 26 11.87 -9.49 -7.78
N ALA A 27 11.77 -8.51 -8.66
CA ALA A 27 10.49 -7.96 -9.12
C ALA A 27 9.63 -8.98 -9.89
N ASP A 28 10.24 -9.96 -10.56
CA ASP A 28 9.52 -11.00 -11.30
C ASP A 28 8.64 -11.86 -10.40
N ASN A 29 9.05 -12.11 -9.16
CA ASN A 29 8.24 -12.83 -8.17
C ASN A 29 6.96 -12.06 -7.82
N VAL A 30 7.05 -10.73 -7.78
CA VAL A 30 5.90 -9.84 -7.54
C VAL A 30 4.91 -9.92 -8.70
N ALA A 31 5.38 -9.86 -9.94
CA ALA A 31 4.53 -9.94 -11.12
C ALA A 31 3.75 -11.26 -11.19
N GLN A 32 4.40 -12.39 -10.88
CA GLN A 32 3.74 -13.69 -10.81
C GLN A 32 2.67 -13.74 -9.71
N ALA A 33 2.98 -13.23 -8.52
CA ALA A 33 2.04 -13.24 -7.40
C ALA A 33 0.78 -12.40 -7.68
N VAL A 34 0.93 -11.24 -8.31
CA VAL A 34 -0.22 -10.37 -8.68
C VAL A 34 -1.19 -11.11 -9.59
N GLY A 35 -0.69 -11.89 -10.54
CA GLY A 35 -1.53 -12.68 -11.46
C GLY A 35 -2.36 -13.78 -10.78
N LEU A 36 -2.03 -14.14 -9.53
CA LEU A 36 -2.73 -15.16 -8.75
C LEU A 36 -3.77 -14.57 -7.78
N PHE A 37 -3.87 -13.24 -7.65
CA PHE A 37 -4.81 -12.63 -6.72
C PHE A 37 -6.25 -12.79 -7.19
N GLY A 38 -7.10 -13.25 -6.26
CA GLY A 38 -8.54 -13.15 -6.41
C GLY A 38 -9.03 -11.72 -6.14
N THR A 39 -10.29 -11.47 -6.48
CA THR A 39 -10.97 -10.20 -6.22
C THR A 39 -12.05 -10.38 -5.16
N GLY A 40 -12.37 -9.32 -4.42
CA GLY A 40 -13.41 -9.31 -3.41
C GLY A 40 -12.92 -8.92 -2.02
N GLY A 41 -13.85 -8.95 -1.06
CA GLY A 41 -13.60 -8.52 0.30
C GLY A 41 -13.68 -7.00 0.50
N VAL A 42 -13.55 -6.60 1.75
CA VAL A 42 -13.58 -5.19 2.17
C VAL A 42 -12.15 -4.73 2.47
N PRO A 43 -11.66 -3.65 1.83
CA PRO A 43 -10.31 -3.17 2.06
C PRO A 43 -10.15 -2.54 3.45
N GLN A 44 -9.28 -3.08 4.27
CA GLN A 44 -8.84 -2.48 5.55
C GLN A 44 -7.57 -1.68 5.32
N THR A 45 -7.70 -0.54 4.67
CA THR A 45 -6.59 0.22 4.10
C THR A 45 -5.69 0.82 5.16
N ARG A 46 -6.24 1.46 6.18
CA ARG A 46 -5.46 2.18 7.19
C ARG A 46 -4.58 1.23 8.00
N SER A 47 -5.13 0.12 8.49
CA SER A 47 -4.36 -0.90 9.20
C SER A 47 -3.25 -1.50 8.34
N ALA A 48 -3.54 -1.75 7.06
CA ALA A 48 -2.55 -2.29 6.12
C ALA A 48 -1.40 -1.31 5.87
N VAL A 49 -1.70 -0.01 5.73
CA VAL A 49 -0.69 1.05 5.56
C VAL A 49 0.22 1.12 6.79
N VAL A 50 -0.34 1.13 8.00
CA VAL A 50 0.44 1.16 9.24
C VAL A 50 1.38 -0.04 9.32
N ALA A 51 0.88 -1.24 9.05
CA ALA A 51 1.68 -2.46 9.06
C ALA A 51 2.79 -2.44 8.01
N ALA A 52 2.50 -1.97 6.79
CA ALA A 52 3.49 -1.86 5.73
C ALA A 52 4.59 -0.84 6.05
N LEU A 53 4.24 0.31 6.65
CA LEU A 53 5.21 1.30 7.11
C LEU A 53 6.12 0.77 8.21
N GLY A 54 5.58 0.03 9.18
CA GLY A 54 6.37 -0.62 10.22
C GLY A 54 7.35 -1.64 9.64
N ASN A 55 6.89 -2.48 8.72
CA ASN A 55 7.76 -3.45 8.03
C ASN A 55 8.85 -2.77 7.19
N ALA A 56 8.52 -1.67 6.50
CA ALA A 56 9.50 -0.89 5.75
C ALA A 56 10.54 -0.25 6.68
N SER A 57 10.12 0.23 7.86
CA SER A 57 11.04 0.80 8.88
C SER A 57 12.02 -0.26 9.40
N ASP A 58 11.55 -1.47 9.66
CA ASP A 58 12.41 -2.59 10.05
C ASP A 58 13.43 -2.90 8.94
N GLN A 59 12.99 -2.90 7.68
CA GLN A 59 13.86 -3.12 6.53
C GLN A 59 14.94 -2.04 6.37
N VAL A 60 14.61 -0.77 6.63
CA VAL A 60 15.58 0.34 6.65
C VAL A 60 16.61 0.11 7.76
N ALA A 61 16.16 -0.27 8.96
CA ALA A 61 17.04 -0.54 10.09
C ALA A 61 18.02 -1.70 9.81
N GLU A 62 17.57 -2.74 9.12
CA GLU A 62 18.39 -3.90 8.78
C GLU A 62 19.35 -3.63 7.62
N SER A 63 18.89 -2.95 6.57
CA SER A 63 19.64 -2.77 5.32
C SER A 63 20.46 -1.49 5.25
N GLY A 64 20.11 -0.48 6.04
CA GLY A 64 20.67 0.87 5.96
C GLY A 64 20.30 1.62 4.68
N LYS A 65 19.29 1.17 3.94
CA LYS A 65 18.81 1.77 2.69
C LYS A 65 17.40 2.28 2.87
N ASP A 66 17.11 3.44 2.28
CA ASP A 66 15.75 3.99 2.27
C ASP A 66 14.75 3.00 1.67
N ALA A 67 13.55 2.99 2.22
CA ALA A 67 12.44 2.18 1.76
C ALA A 67 11.25 3.04 1.33
N ARG A 68 10.45 2.52 0.41
CA ARG A 68 9.23 3.17 -0.05
C ARG A 68 8.06 2.18 0.01
N VAL A 69 6.98 2.62 0.61
CA VAL A 69 5.69 1.93 0.55
C VAL A 69 4.89 2.55 -0.59
N VAL A 70 4.44 1.74 -1.53
CA VAL A 70 3.52 2.15 -2.60
C VAL A 70 2.19 1.47 -2.34
N LEU A 71 1.18 2.28 -2.05
CA LEU A 71 -0.20 1.83 -1.91
C LEU A 71 -0.93 2.02 -3.24
N VAL A 72 -1.49 0.94 -3.78
CA VAL A 72 -2.41 1.00 -4.92
C VAL A 72 -3.80 0.64 -4.41
N THR A 73 -4.75 1.55 -4.54
CA THR A 73 -6.10 1.39 -3.99
C THR A 73 -7.17 1.87 -4.96
N THR A 74 -8.36 1.28 -4.92
CA THR A 74 -9.54 1.70 -5.70
C THR A 74 -10.55 2.45 -4.85
N GLY A 75 -10.34 2.52 -3.58
CA GLY A 75 -11.18 3.19 -2.59
C GLY A 75 -10.79 2.72 -1.21
N THR A 76 -11.14 3.50 -0.20
CA THR A 76 -10.73 3.19 1.16
C THR A 76 -11.94 2.98 2.04
N GLN A 77 -11.97 1.89 2.78
CA GLN A 77 -12.80 1.84 3.98
C GLN A 77 -11.95 2.25 5.17
N GLN A 78 -12.48 3.19 5.94
CA GLN A 78 -11.83 3.67 7.15
C GLN A 78 -12.04 2.64 8.26
N ASP A 79 -11.04 1.80 8.48
CA ASP A 79 -11.01 0.79 9.54
C ASP A 79 -10.35 1.29 10.84
N MET A 80 -10.04 2.59 10.89
CA MET A 80 -9.42 3.28 12.01
C MET A 80 -9.83 4.76 11.95
N ASP A 81 -10.07 5.42 13.08
CA ASP A 81 -10.36 6.86 13.09
C ASP A 81 -9.13 7.71 12.72
N ASP A 82 -9.37 8.97 12.31
CA ASP A 82 -8.33 9.85 11.78
C ASP A 82 -7.20 10.11 12.78
N ALA A 83 -7.50 10.33 14.04
CA ALA A 83 -6.50 10.63 15.07
C ALA A 83 -5.64 9.40 15.36
N ALA A 84 -6.27 8.23 15.53
CA ALA A 84 -5.58 6.97 15.74
C ALA A 84 -4.71 6.61 14.54
N PHE A 85 -5.21 6.83 13.32
CA PHE A 85 -4.46 6.57 12.10
C PHE A 85 -3.22 7.47 11.98
N THR A 86 -3.38 8.77 12.20
CA THR A 86 -2.28 9.74 12.17
C THR A 86 -1.19 9.37 13.18
N GLU A 87 -1.58 9.02 14.42
CA GLU A 87 -0.63 8.61 15.45
C GLU A 87 0.06 7.29 15.10
N ALA A 88 -0.69 6.30 14.63
CA ALA A 88 -0.15 5.01 14.24
C ALA A 88 0.86 5.13 13.07
N VAL A 89 0.57 5.98 12.08
CA VAL A 89 1.49 6.27 10.98
C VAL A 89 2.77 6.93 11.49
N LYS A 90 2.67 7.91 12.38
CA LYS A 90 3.85 8.57 12.97
C LYS A 90 4.72 7.59 13.76
N ASN A 91 4.11 6.67 14.49
CA ASN A 91 4.82 5.68 15.29
C ASN A 91 5.44 4.56 14.44
N ALA A 92 4.77 4.14 13.37
CA ALA A 92 5.25 3.08 12.48
C ALA A 92 6.29 3.55 11.47
N ARG A 93 6.18 4.81 11.03
CA ARG A 93 7.03 5.37 9.99
C ARG A 93 8.36 5.85 10.57
N GLY A 94 9.41 5.10 10.33
CA GLY A 94 10.78 5.47 10.67
C GLY A 94 11.40 6.46 9.68
N GLU A 95 12.59 6.95 10.04
CA GLU A 95 13.42 7.75 9.15
C GLU A 95 13.81 6.92 7.91
N GLY A 96 13.85 7.54 6.73
CA GLY A 96 14.16 6.87 5.47
C GLY A 96 12.98 6.08 4.86
N VAL A 97 11.77 6.16 5.43
CA VAL A 97 10.57 5.53 4.87
C VAL A 97 9.64 6.56 4.25
N SER A 98 9.28 6.39 2.99
CA SER A 98 8.31 7.21 2.27
C SER A 98 7.05 6.43 1.92
N LEU A 99 5.92 7.15 1.82
CA LEU A 99 4.62 6.61 1.43
C LEU A 99 4.12 7.30 0.16
N SER A 100 3.89 6.51 -0.88
CA SER A 100 3.29 6.97 -2.13
C SER A 100 1.97 6.26 -2.37
N VAL A 101 0.95 6.99 -2.79
CA VAL A 101 -0.40 6.45 -3.03
C VAL A 101 -0.79 6.63 -4.48
N VAL A 102 -1.31 5.58 -5.08
CA VAL A 102 -1.94 5.58 -6.40
C VAL A 102 -3.40 5.18 -6.24
N HIS A 103 -4.31 6.11 -6.43
CA HIS A 103 -5.75 5.87 -6.39
C HIS A 103 -6.27 5.58 -7.79
N LEU A 104 -6.83 4.39 -7.99
CA LEU A 104 -7.40 3.95 -9.26
C LEU A 104 -8.92 4.10 -9.23
N GLY A 105 -9.47 4.79 -10.22
CA GLY A 105 -10.90 4.97 -10.37
C GLY A 105 -11.45 6.21 -9.68
N THR A 106 -12.77 6.27 -9.56
CA THR A 106 -13.54 7.40 -9.04
C THR A 106 -14.10 7.16 -7.63
N GLY A 107 -13.64 6.09 -6.96
CA GLY A 107 -14.04 5.79 -5.58
C GLY A 107 -13.64 6.89 -4.60
N GLU A 108 -14.23 6.85 -3.42
CA GLU A 108 -13.98 7.84 -2.37
C GLU A 108 -12.50 7.81 -1.94
N LYS A 109 -11.93 9.00 -1.81
CA LYS A 109 -10.56 9.20 -1.33
C LYS A 109 -10.54 9.35 0.17
N ASP A 110 -9.49 8.83 0.79
CA ASP A 110 -9.20 9.04 2.20
C ASP A 110 -8.37 10.32 2.36
N ALA A 111 -9.02 11.40 2.83
CA ALA A 111 -8.38 12.71 2.99
C ALA A 111 -7.23 12.70 4.01
N GLU A 112 -7.31 11.87 5.05
CA GLU A 112 -6.24 11.77 6.04
C GLU A 112 -5.04 11.02 5.48
N LEU A 113 -5.27 9.96 4.71
CA LEU A 113 -4.22 9.26 3.97
C LEU A 113 -3.52 10.19 2.96
N GLU A 114 -4.29 11.04 2.27
CA GLU A 114 -3.73 12.02 1.33
C GLU A 114 -2.79 13.01 2.02
N LYS A 115 -3.13 13.47 3.22
CA LYS A 115 -2.26 14.37 4.02
C LYS A 115 -0.98 13.69 4.50
N LEU A 116 -1.05 12.42 4.84
CA LEU A 116 0.07 11.65 5.40
C LEU A 116 1.03 11.11 4.33
N ALA A 117 0.58 11.00 3.08
CA ALA A 117 1.39 10.53 1.97
C ALA A 117 2.38 11.58 1.48
N ASP A 118 3.57 11.15 1.08
CA ASP A 118 4.56 12.02 0.43
C ASP A 118 4.17 12.35 -1.02
N SER A 119 3.47 11.42 -1.66
CA SER A 119 2.86 11.63 -2.97
C SER A 119 1.52 10.93 -3.09
N TYR A 120 0.58 11.57 -3.79
CA TYR A 120 -0.74 11.03 -4.05
C TYR A 120 -1.11 11.29 -5.51
N SER A 121 -1.41 10.24 -6.25
CA SER A 121 -1.83 10.35 -7.65
C SER A 121 -3.14 9.60 -7.89
N THR A 122 -3.89 10.03 -8.89
CA THR A 122 -5.17 9.42 -9.27
C THR A 122 -5.16 9.04 -10.73
N VAL A 123 -5.62 7.83 -11.04
CA VAL A 123 -5.94 7.38 -12.39
C VAL A 123 -7.45 7.17 -12.45
N SER A 124 -8.16 8.01 -13.21
CA SER A 124 -9.62 8.01 -13.22
C SER A 124 -10.24 6.76 -13.88
N ASP A 125 -9.56 6.17 -14.85
CA ASP A 125 -9.97 4.93 -15.50
C ASP A 125 -9.06 3.77 -15.07
N PRO A 126 -9.51 2.88 -14.16
CA PRO A 126 -8.71 1.76 -13.71
C PRO A 126 -8.45 0.70 -14.79
N SER A 127 -9.14 0.76 -15.92
CA SER A 127 -8.90 -0.10 -17.08
C SER A 127 -7.77 0.39 -17.99
N ASP A 128 -7.34 1.64 -17.83
CA ASP A 128 -6.20 2.20 -18.57
C ASP A 128 -4.87 1.66 -18.04
N ALA A 129 -4.44 0.54 -18.61
CA ALA A 129 -3.20 -0.12 -18.21
C ALA A 129 -1.95 0.77 -18.37
N THR A 130 -1.94 1.67 -19.37
CA THR A 130 -0.83 2.59 -19.60
C THR A 130 -0.74 3.65 -18.53
N ALA A 131 -1.86 4.29 -18.17
CA ALA A 131 -1.93 5.26 -17.08
C ALA A 131 -1.61 4.62 -15.73
N ASN A 132 -2.13 3.43 -15.46
CA ASN A 132 -1.84 2.65 -14.24
C ASN A 132 -0.33 2.39 -14.12
N LYS A 133 0.29 1.84 -15.18
CA LYS A 133 1.72 1.57 -15.21
C LYS A 133 2.53 2.84 -14.95
N LYS A 134 2.22 3.93 -15.64
CA LYS A 134 2.91 5.21 -15.48
C LYS A 134 2.82 5.73 -14.05
N SER A 135 1.63 5.73 -13.45
CA SER A 135 1.42 6.24 -12.09
C SER A 135 2.10 5.37 -11.04
N ILE A 136 2.03 4.05 -11.16
CA ILE A 136 2.70 3.13 -10.23
C ILE A 136 4.22 3.23 -10.35
N THR A 137 4.75 3.32 -11.58
CA THR A 137 6.19 3.49 -11.82
C THR A 137 6.70 4.80 -11.20
N ALA A 138 5.98 5.90 -11.39
CA ALA A 138 6.32 7.19 -10.79
C ALA A 138 6.25 7.14 -9.26
N ALA A 139 5.21 6.54 -8.70
CA ALA A 139 5.05 6.36 -7.25
C ALA A 139 6.18 5.52 -6.64
N ALA A 140 6.65 4.52 -7.36
CA ALA A 140 7.80 3.70 -6.97
C ALA A 140 9.15 4.42 -7.09
N GLY A 141 9.19 5.61 -7.69
CA GLY A 141 10.43 6.34 -7.95
C GLY A 141 11.28 5.75 -9.08
N ALA A 142 10.72 4.84 -9.87
CA ALA A 142 11.36 4.30 -11.07
C ALA A 142 11.20 5.27 -12.25
N GLN A 143 12.18 5.32 -13.05
CA GLN A 143 12.23 6.17 -14.25
C GLN A 143 12.04 5.34 -15.52
#